data_ecc9fbf8e8b43e47289a6c67c1e29aab
#
_entry.id   ecc9fbf8e8b43e47289a6c67c1e29aab
#
_cell.length_a   1.000
_cell.length_b   1.000
_cell.length_c   1.000
_cell.angle_alpha   90.00
_cell.angle_beta   90.00
_cell.angle_gamma   90.00
#
_symmetry.space_group_name_H-M   'P 1'
#
loop_
_entity.id
_entity.type
_entity.pdbx_description
1 polymer ?
#
loop_
_entity_poly.entity_id
_entity_poly.type
_entity_poly.pdbx_seq_one_letter_code
_entity_poly.pdbx_strand_id
1 'polypeptide(L)'
;RGTLVHMVTTLRIAQDETADELLSSDPFALLLGMLLDQQFPMERAFAGPAKVKERFGSLDPAKIAAADPEKFADLCATPPAVHRYGRSMAGRIQAVAEVVRDDYDGDVTRIWTSTDDPAEIVKRLKALPGFGDQKARIFAALLGKQLGVQPAGWREAIGPYAEEGSRRSVADVTDETSLQEVRDYKKA
;
A
#
# COMPACT_ATOMS: atom_id res chain seq x y z
N ARG A 1 -26.06 -5.79 10.41
CA ARG A 1 -26.41 -5.35 9.48
C ARG A 1 -25.57 -4.44 8.80
N GLY A 2 -25.84 -4.02 7.67
CA GLY A 2 -25.03 -3.24 6.79
C GLY A 2 -24.44 -1.97 7.41
N THR A 3 -24.92 -1.60 8.58
CA THR A 3 -24.43 -0.40 9.22
C THR A 3 -22.93 -0.39 9.46
N LEU A 4 -22.32 -1.55 9.57
CA LEU A 4 -20.88 -1.61 9.80
C LEU A 4 -20.07 -1.00 8.67
N VAL A 5 -20.63 -1.00 7.47
CA VAL A 5 -19.95 -0.42 6.31
C VAL A 5 -19.68 1.07 6.52
N HIS A 6 -20.55 1.75 7.24
CA HIS A 6 -20.40 3.19 7.46
C HIS A 6 -19.27 3.53 8.40
N MET A 7 -18.74 2.53 9.11
CA MET A 7 -17.67 2.76 10.08
C MET A 7 -16.29 2.67 9.46
N VAL A 8 -16.20 2.23 8.21
CA VAL A 8 -14.91 2.10 7.53
C VAL A 8 -14.37 3.48 7.17
N THR A 9 -13.15 3.75 7.61
CA THR A 9 -12.50 5.01 7.29
C THR A 9 -12.18 5.06 5.80
N THR A 10 -12.47 6.18 5.17
CA THR A 10 -12.16 6.38 3.76
C THR A 10 -10.81 7.08 3.65
N LEU A 11 -9.89 6.46 2.94
CA LEU A 11 -8.57 7.05 2.70
C LEU A 11 -8.65 8.16 1.66
N ARG A 12 -7.72 9.11 1.74
CA ARG A 12 -7.64 10.25 0.82
C ARG A 12 -6.20 10.46 0.38
N ILE A 13 -5.56 9.41 -0.10
CA ILE A 13 -4.13 9.44 -0.43
C ILE A 13 -3.91 9.83 -1.89
N ALA A 14 -4.68 9.24 -2.80
CA ALA A 14 -4.51 9.47 -4.23
C ALA A 14 -5.16 10.76 -4.70
N GLN A 15 -6.04 11.34 -3.89
CA GLN A 15 -6.83 12.52 -4.23
C GLN A 15 -7.68 12.29 -5.47
N ASP A 16 -8.11 11.05 -5.66
CA ASP A 16 -8.96 10.59 -6.74
C ASP A 16 -9.98 9.64 -6.12
N GLU A 17 -11.25 9.96 -6.30
CA GLU A 17 -12.29 9.22 -5.60
C GLU A 17 -12.29 7.73 -5.88
N THR A 18 -12.17 7.35 -7.15
CA THR A 18 -12.16 5.94 -7.52
C THR A 18 -10.96 5.20 -6.93
N ALA A 19 -9.77 5.82 -7.02
CA ALA A 19 -8.56 5.21 -6.49
C ALA A 19 -8.64 5.12 -4.97
N ASP A 20 -9.11 6.17 -4.30
CA ASP A 20 -9.19 6.18 -2.85
C ASP A 20 -10.21 5.18 -2.32
N GLU A 21 -11.32 4.98 -3.03
CA GLU A 21 -12.29 3.94 -2.67
C GLU A 21 -11.66 2.56 -2.75
N LEU A 22 -10.90 2.31 -3.79
CA LEU A 22 -10.22 1.02 -3.94
C LEU A 22 -9.22 0.80 -2.81
N LEU A 23 -8.41 1.81 -2.50
CA LEU A 23 -7.43 1.71 -1.42
C LEU A 23 -8.10 1.47 -0.07
N SER A 24 -9.27 2.05 0.12
CA SER A 24 -10.02 1.91 1.38
C SER A 24 -10.64 0.52 1.53
N SER A 25 -10.99 -0.13 0.43
CA SER A 25 -11.72 -1.39 0.46
C SER A 25 -10.86 -2.62 0.18
N ASP A 26 -9.68 -2.43 -0.44
CA ASP A 26 -8.83 -3.54 -0.84
C ASP A 26 -7.43 -3.37 -0.25
N PRO A 27 -7.11 -4.11 0.83
CA PRO A 27 -5.80 -4.02 1.46
C PRO A 27 -4.63 -4.35 0.54
N PHE A 28 -4.84 -5.24 -0.44
CA PHE A 28 -3.76 -5.55 -1.37
C PHE A 28 -3.49 -4.36 -2.30
N ALA A 29 -4.55 -3.63 -2.70
CA ALA A 29 -4.36 -2.40 -3.47
C ALA A 29 -3.54 -1.40 -2.67
N LEU A 30 -3.82 -1.27 -1.38
CA LEU A 30 -3.08 -0.35 -0.52
C LEU A 30 -1.60 -0.74 -0.44
N LEU A 31 -1.33 -2.03 -0.30
CA LEU A 31 0.05 -2.53 -0.27
C LEU A 31 0.76 -2.22 -1.59
N LEU A 32 0.09 -2.42 -2.71
CA LEU A 32 0.68 -2.13 -4.02
C LEU A 32 0.95 -0.63 -4.19
N GLY A 33 0.06 0.22 -3.69
CA GLY A 33 0.31 1.66 -3.70
C GLY A 33 1.58 2.00 -2.95
N MET A 34 1.78 1.37 -1.80
CA MET A 34 3.00 1.58 -1.01
C MET A 34 4.24 1.11 -1.78
N LEU A 35 4.13 -0.04 -2.46
CA LEU A 35 5.22 -0.56 -3.28
C LEU A 35 5.62 0.45 -4.36
N LEU A 36 4.63 1.07 -4.99
CA LEU A 36 4.85 2.00 -6.10
C LEU A 36 5.32 3.38 -5.63
N ASP A 37 5.24 3.65 -4.34
CA ASP A 37 5.59 4.96 -3.78
C ASP A 37 7.11 5.11 -3.67
N GLN A 38 7.76 5.22 -4.82
CA GLN A 38 9.21 5.43 -4.89
C GLN A 38 9.56 6.12 -6.21
N GLN A 39 10.29 7.24 -6.11
CA GLN A 39 10.71 8.02 -7.29
C GLN A 39 9.54 8.37 -8.20
N PHE A 40 8.40 8.67 -7.60
CA PHE A 40 7.16 8.92 -8.31
C PHE A 40 6.25 9.69 -7.34
N PRO A 41 5.44 10.63 -7.84
CA PRO A 41 4.55 11.37 -6.93
C PRO A 41 3.63 10.43 -6.16
N MET A 42 3.52 10.67 -4.85
CA MET A 42 2.78 9.79 -3.96
C MET A 42 1.34 9.54 -4.43
N GLU A 43 0.61 10.61 -4.78
CA GLU A 43 -0.78 10.46 -5.20
C GLU A 43 -0.90 9.65 -6.50
N ARG A 44 0.11 9.71 -7.37
CA ARG A 44 0.12 8.90 -8.59
C ARG A 44 0.45 7.44 -8.30
N ALA A 45 1.37 7.22 -7.36
CA ALA A 45 1.72 5.86 -6.96
C ALA A 45 0.51 5.14 -6.42
N PHE A 46 -0.26 5.81 -5.57
CA PHE A 46 -1.45 5.21 -4.97
C PHE A 46 -2.65 5.17 -5.92
N ALA A 47 -2.59 5.84 -7.06
CA ALA A 47 -3.57 5.67 -8.13
C ALA A 47 -3.22 4.50 -9.05
N GLY A 48 -2.00 3.95 -8.93
CA GLY A 48 -1.55 2.84 -9.77
C GLY A 48 -2.40 1.59 -9.68
N PRO A 49 -2.74 1.12 -8.47
CA PRO A 49 -3.54 -0.10 -8.34
C PRO A 49 -4.87 -0.06 -9.08
N ALA A 50 -5.53 1.10 -9.14
CA ALA A 50 -6.79 1.24 -9.88
C ALA A 50 -6.56 1.00 -11.38
N LYS A 51 -5.42 1.47 -11.92
CA LYS A 51 -5.08 1.22 -13.32
C LYS A 51 -4.84 -0.26 -13.58
N VAL A 52 -4.14 -0.92 -12.65
CA VAL A 52 -3.88 -2.36 -12.77
C VAL A 52 -5.21 -3.12 -12.77
N LYS A 53 -6.08 -2.79 -11.83
CA LYS A 53 -7.37 -3.47 -11.74
C LYS A 53 -8.19 -3.29 -13.00
N GLU A 54 -8.23 -2.08 -13.53
CA GLU A 54 -9.00 -1.79 -14.74
C GLU A 54 -8.46 -2.56 -15.95
N ARG A 55 -7.14 -2.59 -16.10
CA ARG A 55 -6.51 -3.18 -17.29
C ARG A 55 -6.36 -4.70 -17.22
N PHE A 56 -6.02 -5.20 -16.04
CA PHE A 56 -5.83 -6.62 -15.82
C PHE A 56 -7.15 -7.33 -15.49
N GLY A 57 -8.08 -6.58 -14.91
CA GLY A 57 -9.40 -7.10 -14.56
C GLY A 57 -9.51 -7.63 -13.14
N SER A 58 -8.42 -7.63 -12.38
CA SER A 58 -8.41 -8.20 -11.03
C SER A 58 -7.21 -7.71 -10.24
N LEU A 59 -7.35 -7.68 -8.91
CA LEU A 59 -6.21 -7.51 -8.01
C LEU A 59 -6.06 -8.74 -7.11
N ASP A 60 -6.58 -9.87 -7.53
CA ASP A 60 -6.37 -11.13 -6.83
C ASP A 60 -4.89 -11.49 -6.91
N PRO A 61 -4.18 -11.61 -5.78
CA PRO A 61 -2.76 -11.93 -5.79
C PRO A 61 -2.40 -13.17 -6.61
N ALA A 62 -3.22 -14.22 -6.50
CA ALA A 62 -2.94 -15.46 -7.23
C ALA A 62 -3.01 -15.24 -8.74
N LYS A 63 -3.96 -14.45 -9.21
CA LYS A 63 -4.11 -14.17 -10.64
C LYS A 63 -2.97 -13.30 -11.15
N ILE A 64 -2.59 -12.29 -10.38
CA ILE A 64 -1.47 -11.43 -10.76
C ILE A 64 -0.17 -12.23 -10.79
N ALA A 65 0.06 -13.07 -9.79
CA ALA A 65 1.26 -13.88 -9.72
C ALA A 65 1.37 -14.84 -10.91
N ALA A 66 0.22 -15.35 -11.38
CA ALA A 66 0.20 -16.31 -12.49
C ALA A 66 0.20 -15.66 -13.87
N ALA A 67 0.10 -14.34 -13.93
CA ALA A 67 0.01 -13.65 -15.23
C ALA A 67 1.33 -13.77 -16.00
N ASP A 68 1.23 -13.77 -17.31
CA ASP A 68 2.42 -13.75 -18.18
C ASP A 68 3.22 -12.47 -17.90
N PRO A 69 4.50 -12.58 -17.52
CA PRO A 69 5.28 -11.40 -17.13
C PRO A 69 5.39 -10.33 -18.23
N GLU A 70 5.55 -10.74 -19.48
CA GLU A 70 5.68 -9.78 -20.57
C GLU A 70 4.38 -9.01 -20.79
N LYS A 71 3.26 -9.72 -20.76
CA LYS A 71 1.96 -9.09 -20.96
C LYS A 71 1.62 -8.17 -19.77
N PHE A 72 1.95 -8.61 -18.56
CA PHE A 72 1.71 -7.78 -17.38
C PHE A 72 2.58 -6.53 -17.40
N ALA A 73 3.83 -6.67 -17.84
CA ALA A 73 4.74 -5.53 -18.00
C ALA A 73 4.21 -4.54 -19.02
N ASP A 74 3.70 -5.04 -20.16
CA ASP A 74 3.11 -4.17 -21.18
C ASP A 74 1.91 -3.40 -20.62
N LEU A 75 1.09 -4.07 -19.85
CA LEU A 75 -0.09 -3.48 -19.23
C LEU A 75 0.30 -2.32 -18.31
N CYS A 76 1.34 -2.51 -17.50
CA CYS A 76 1.78 -1.49 -16.57
C CYS A 76 2.50 -0.33 -17.25
N ALA A 77 3.13 -0.58 -18.39
CA ALA A 77 3.89 0.44 -19.10
C ALA A 77 3.05 1.24 -20.10
N THR A 78 1.85 0.76 -20.43
CA THR A 78 0.97 1.46 -21.37
C THR A 78 0.56 2.82 -20.84
N PRO A 79 0.74 3.92 -21.60
CA PRO A 79 0.34 5.24 -21.10
C PRO A 79 -1.17 5.37 -20.92
N PRO A 80 -1.63 6.06 -19.86
CA PRO A 80 -0.83 6.58 -18.76
C PRO A 80 -0.32 5.44 -17.90
N ALA A 81 1.01 5.36 -17.76
CA ALA A 81 1.63 4.21 -17.10
C ALA A 81 1.30 4.15 -15.62
N VAL A 82 1.36 2.92 -15.10
CA VAL A 82 1.12 2.68 -13.66
C VAL A 82 2.20 3.35 -12.81
N HIS A 83 3.42 3.42 -13.36
CA HIS A 83 4.56 4.00 -12.67
C HIS A 83 5.54 4.54 -13.69
N ARG A 84 6.42 5.44 -13.22
CA ARG A 84 7.50 5.97 -14.05
C ARG A 84 8.33 4.84 -14.67
N TYR A 85 8.54 3.76 -13.91
CA TYR A 85 9.27 2.58 -14.35
C TYR A 85 8.31 1.40 -14.44
N GLY A 86 7.29 1.53 -15.30
CA GLY A 86 6.17 0.60 -15.33
C GLY A 86 6.57 -0.86 -15.51
N ARG A 87 7.50 -1.13 -16.43
CA ARG A 87 7.91 -2.53 -16.69
C ARG A 87 8.63 -3.13 -15.49
N SER A 88 9.53 -2.36 -14.87
CA SER A 88 10.26 -2.82 -13.71
C SER A 88 9.32 -3.04 -12.51
N MET A 89 8.38 -2.10 -12.31
CA MET A 89 7.43 -2.22 -11.21
C MET A 89 6.47 -3.38 -11.40
N ALA A 90 6.13 -3.72 -12.65
CA ALA A 90 5.27 -4.87 -12.93
C ALA A 90 5.87 -6.15 -12.33
N GLY A 91 7.17 -6.34 -12.51
CA GLY A 91 7.85 -7.50 -11.94
C GLY A 91 7.81 -7.51 -10.43
N ARG A 92 7.94 -6.35 -9.80
CA ARG A 92 7.85 -6.24 -8.35
C ARG A 92 6.44 -6.50 -7.84
N ILE A 93 5.44 -6.03 -8.55
CA ILE A 93 4.04 -6.31 -8.21
C ILE A 93 3.80 -7.81 -8.22
N GLN A 94 4.27 -8.50 -9.26
CA GLN A 94 4.10 -9.94 -9.35
C GLN A 94 4.86 -10.67 -8.24
N ALA A 95 6.05 -10.20 -7.90
CA ALA A 95 6.85 -10.82 -6.83
C ALA A 95 6.15 -10.70 -5.47
N VAL A 96 5.56 -9.53 -5.18
CA VAL A 96 4.80 -9.34 -3.95
C VAL A 96 3.55 -10.22 -3.97
N ALA A 97 2.89 -10.30 -5.12
CA ALA A 97 1.69 -11.12 -5.27
C ALA A 97 2.00 -12.59 -5.00
N GLU A 98 3.17 -13.07 -5.45
CA GLU A 98 3.59 -14.45 -5.20
C GLU A 98 3.75 -14.74 -3.71
N VAL A 99 4.37 -13.80 -2.98
CA VAL A 99 4.54 -13.97 -1.53
C VAL A 99 3.19 -14.02 -0.83
N VAL A 100 2.28 -13.13 -1.19
CA VAL A 100 0.96 -13.10 -0.57
C VAL A 100 0.20 -14.41 -0.88
N ARG A 101 0.29 -14.88 -2.12
CA ARG A 101 -0.34 -16.14 -2.51
C ARG A 101 0.22 -17.31 -1.72
N ASP A 102 1.55 -17.41 -1.62
CA ASP A 102 2.23 -18.59 -1.10
C ASP A 102 2.37 -18.58 0.42
N ASP A 103 2.67 -17.43 1.01
CA ASP A 103 2.95 -17.36 2.44
C ASP A 103 1.78 -16.90 3.27
N TYR A 104 0.78 -16.26 2.66
CA TYR A 104 -0.37 -15.71 3.38
C TYR A 104 -1.70 -16.20 2.82
N ASP A 105 -1.66 -17.30 2.07
CA ASP A 105 -2.86 -17.96 1.57
C ASP A 105 -3.74 -17.02 0.74
N GLY A 106 -3.10 -16.09 0.02
CA GLY A 106 -3.80 -15.14 -0.85
C GLY A 106 -4.44 -13.98 -0.13
N ASP A 107 -4.33 -13.91 1.18
CA ASP A 107 -4.95 -12.86 2.00
C ASP A 107 -3.87 -11.98 2.63
N VAL A 108 -3.66 -10.81 2.04
CA VAL A 108 -2.62 -9.88 2.50
C VAL A 108 -2.82 -9.46 3.95
N THR A 109 -4.07 -9.42 4.43
CA THR A 109 -4.31 -9.00 5.81
C THR A 109 -3.71 -9.95 6.83
N ARG A 110 -3.42 -11.19 6.45
CA ARG A 110 -2.79 -12.15 7.36
C ARG A 110 -1.40 -11.70 7.80
N ILE A 111 -0.77 -10.81 7.04
CA ILE A 111 0.52 -10.25 7.44
C ILE A 111 0.42 -9.63 8.83
N TRP A 112 -0.67 -8.94 9.10
CA TRP A 112 -0.84 -8.22 10.37
C TRP A 112 -1.96 -8.76 11.25
N THR A 113 -2.85 -9.62 10.76
CA THR A 113 -3.92 -10.14 11.60
C THR A 113 -3.57 -11.47 12.26
N SER A 114 -2.51 -12.13 11.81
CA SER A 114 -2.12 -13.43 12.37
C SER A 114 -1.03 -13.30 13.43
N THR A 115 -0.78 -12.09 13.93
CA THR A 115 0.15 -11.85 15.03
C THR A 115 -0.31 -10.62 15.80
N ASP A 116 -0.04 -10.59 17.11
CA ASP A 116 -0.30 -9.43 17.94
C ASP A 116 0.98 -8.65 18.24
N ASP A 117 2.10 -9.09 17.69
CA ASP A 117 3.40 -8.47 17.95
C ASP A 117 3.70 -7.43 16.86
N PRO A 118 3.71 -6.13 17.21
CA PRO A 118 3.97 -5.10 16.20
C PRO A 118 5.36 -5.21 15.57
N ALA A 119 6.35 -5.70 16.30
CA ALA A 119 7.68 -5.90 15.73
C ALA A 119 7.66 -7.01 14.67
N GLU A 120 6.83 -8.02 14.87
CA GLU A 120 6.68 -9.09 13.89
C GLU A 120 5.99 -8.58 12.63
N ILE A 121 5.01 -7.67 12.78
CA ILE A 121 4.34 -7.06 11.62
C ILE A 121 5.39 -6.33 10.76
N VAL A 122 6.22 -5.51 11.39
CA VAL A 122 7.26 -4.77 10.66
C VAL A 122 8.21 -5.74 9.96
N LYS A 123 8.60 -6.82 10.65
CA LYS A 123 9.50 -7.81 10.09
C LYS A 123 8.91 -8.48 8.85
N ARG A 124 7.63 -8.83 8.90
CA ARG A 124 6.94 -9.47 7.77
C ARG A 124 6.84 -8.52 6.58
N LEU A 125 6.52 -7.26 6.84
CA LEU A 125 6.45 -6.26 5.78
C LEU A 125 7.82 -6.02 5.15
N LYS A 126 8.84 -5.95 5.99
CA LYS A 126 10.20 -5.73 5.53
C LYS A 126 10.70 -6.88 4.63
N ALA A 127 10.17 -8.08 4.85
CA ALA A 127 10.56 -9.24 4.06
C ALA A 127 9.91 -9.27 2.66
N LEU A 128 8.94 -8.41 2.39
CA LEU A 128 8.29 -8.38 1.09
C LEU A 128 9.25 -7.83 0.03
N PRO A 129 9.21 -8.39 -1.20
CA PRO A 129 10.04 -7.86 -2.29
C PRO A 129 9.76 -6.37 -2.52
N GLY A 130 10.84 -5.60 -2.62
CA GLY A 130 10.71 -4.17 -2.85
C GLY A 130 10.44 -3.32 -1.62
N PHE A 131 10.31 -3.94 -0.45
CA PHE A 131 10.14 -3.23 0.81
C PHE A 131 11.46 -3.26 1.58
N GLY A 132 11.86 -2.10 2.11
CA GLY A 132 12.97 -2.03 3.05
C GLY A 132 12.41 -1.67 4.42
N ASP A 133 13.30 -1.40 5.36
CA ASP A 133 12.90 -1.06 6.72
C ASP A 133 12.00 0.19 6.76
N GLN A 134 12.39 1.23 6.04
CA GLN A 134 11.63 2.48 6.03
C GLN A 134 10.22 2.26 5.50
N LYS A 135 10.10 1.63 4.35
CA LYS A 135 8.79 1.41 3.72
C LYS A 135 7.91 0.51 4.59
N ALA A 136 8.49 -0.51 5.21
CA ALA A 136 7.75 -1.39 6.11
C ALA A 136 7.19 -0.61 7.31
N ARG A 137 8.00 0.26 7.90
CA ARG A 137 7.55 1.06 9.04
C ARG A 137 6.49 2.07 8.65
N ILE A 138 6.64 2.68 7.49
CA ILE A 138 5.63 3.63 6.98
C ILE A 138 4.30 2.92 6.77
N PHE A 139 4.33 1.74 6.16
CA PHE A 139 3.09 1.00 5.92
C PHE A 139 2.44 0.56 7.24
N ALA A 140 3.24 0.09 8.19
CA ALA A 140 2.72 -0.27 9.49
C ALA A 140 2.10 0.93 10.21
N ALA A 141 2.71 2.12 10.06
CA ALA A 141 2.15 3.35 10.63
C ALA A 141 0.84 3.71 9.95
N LEU A 142 0.74 3.53 8.64
CA LEU A 142 -0.50 3.77 7.90
C LEU A 142 -1.61 2.85 8.41
N LEU A 143 -1.30 1.57 8.56
CA LEU A 143 -2.25 0.61 9.10
C LEU A 143 -2.75 1.03 10.48
N GLY A 144 -1.83 1.46 11.35
CA GLY A 144 -2.19 1.87 12.71
C GLY A 144 -2.99 3.15 12.76
N LYS A 145 -2.51 4.18 12.06
CA LYS A 145 -3.12 5.50 12.11
C LYS A 145 -4.46 5.59 11.40
N GLN A 146 -4.60 4.91 10.27
CA GLN A 146 -5.78 5.09 9.43
C GLN A 146 -6.67 3.86 9.34
N LEU A 147 -6.16 2.68 9.66
CA LEU A 147 -6.95 1.45 9.57
C LEU A 147 -7.16 0.76 10.91
N GLY A 148 -6.67 1.36 11.98
CA GLY A 148 -6.94 0.85 13.32
C GLY A 148 -6.17 -0.40 13.72
N VAL A 149 -5.11 -0.76 13.00
CA VAL A 149 -4.26 -1.90 13.37
C VAL A 149 -3.29 -1.45 14.43
N GLN A 150 -3.68 -1.61 15.69
CA GLN A 150 -2.97 -1.01 16.82
C GLN A 150 -2.68 -2.03 17.92
N PRO A 151 -1.84 -3.05 17.63
CA PRO A 151 -1.46 -3.99 18.69
C PRO A 151 -0.69 -3.26 19.79
N ALA A 152 -0.71 -3.81 21.01
CA ALA A 152 -0.05 -3.16 22.13
C ALA A 152 1.40 -2.83 21.80
N GLY A 153 1.81 -1.58 22.08
CA GLY A 153 3.18 -1.14 21.82
C GLY A 153 3.48 -0.79 20.37
N TRP A 154 2.46 -0.65 19.54
CA TRP A 154 2.66 -0.44 18.10
C TRP A 154 3.43 0.85 17.76
N ARG A 155 3.18 1.93 18.50
CA ARG A 155 3.88 3.18 18.19
C ARG A 155 5.37 3.09 18.46
N GLU A 156 5.74 2.45 19.57
CA GLU A 156 7.14 2.29 19.92
C GLU A 156 7.85 1.35 18.94
N ALA A 157 7.20 0.25 18.57
CA ALA A 157 7.79 -0.73 17.68
C ALA A 157 8.00 -0.17 16.28
N ILE A 158 7.08 0.68 15.81
CA ILE A 158 7.17 1.27 14.46
C ILE A 158 8.12 2.45 14.45
N GLY A 159 8.11 3.27 15.50
CA GLY A 159 9.02 4.40 15.61
C GLY A 159 8.43 5.70 15.10
N PRO A 160 9.28 6.61 14.58
CA PRO A 160 8.87 7.99 14.29
C PRO A 160 7.67 8.15 13.35
N TYR A 161 7.49 7.21 12.42
CA TYR A 161 6.36 7.29 11.49
C TYR A 161 5.02 7.09 12.17
N ALA A 162 5.02 6.44 13.34
CA ALA A 162 3.80 6.21 14.11
C ALA A 162 3.48 7.36 15.07
N GLU A 163 4.32 8.38 15.14
CA GLU A 163 4.14 9.49 16.06
C GLU A 163 2.86 10.25 15.74
N GLU A 164 2.06 10.49 16.78
CA GLU A 164 0.81 11.20 16.60
C GLU A 164 1.05 12.64 16.16
N GLY A 165 0.28 13.10 15.16
CA GLY A 165 0.37 14.48 14.69
C GLY A 165 1.52 14.75 13.75
N SER A 166 2.33 13.75 13.41
CA SER A 166 3.43 13.97 12.48
C SER A 166 2.91 14.17 11.05
N ARG A 167 3.79 14.67 10.20
CA ARG A 167 3.49 14.86 8.77
C ARG A 167 4.69 14.38 7.97
N ARG A 168 5.11 13.13 8.23
CA ARG A 168 6.35 12.58 7.68
C ARG A 168 6.17 11.69 6.47
N SER A 169 5.00 11.06 6.32
CA SER A 169 4.84 10.03 5.30
C SER A 169 3.38 9.90 4.90
N VAL A 170 3.12 8.97 3.98
CA VAL A 170 1.76 8.68 3.52
C VAL A 170 0.85 8.28 4.68
N ALA A 171 1.41 7.76 5.77
CA ALA A 171 0.61 7.42 6.95
C ALA A 171 -0.15 8.63 7.49
N ASP A 172 0.31 9.83 7.18
CA ASP A 172 -0.25 11.08 7.70
C ASP A 172 -1.10 11.83 6.67
N VAL A 173 -1.33 11.24 5.49
CA VAL A 173 -2.07 11.89 4.41
C VAL A 173 -3.55 11.54 4.52
N THR A 174 -4.36 12.53 4.91
CA THR A 174 -5.79 12.35 5.09
C THR A 174 -6.60 13.31 4.24
N ASP A 175 -5.96 14.28 3.58
CA ASP A 175 -6.60 15.26 2.72
C ASP A 175 -5.53 15.97 1.89
N GLU A 176 -5.96 16.93 1.07
CA GLU A 176 -5.05 17.65 0.20
C GLU A 176 -4.03 18.46 0.99
N THR A 177 -4.45 19.04 2.10
CA THR A 177 -3.54 19.84 2.95
C THR A 177 -2.44 18.98 3.54
N SER A 178 -2.78 17.83 4.12
CA SER A 178 -1.77 16.96 4.71
C SER A 178 -0.88 16.35 3.64
N LEU A 179 -1.40 16.11 2.44
CA LEU A 179 -0.57 15.66 1.33
C LEU A 179 0.54 16.70 1.04
N GLN A 180 0.17 17.96 0.99
CA GLN A 180 1.14 19.02 0.74
C GLN A 180 2.15 19.13 1.88
N GLU A 181 1.69 19.01 3.11
CA GLU A 181 2.56 19.07 4.28
C GLU A 181 3.59 17.94 4.27
N VAL A 182 3.17 16.74 3.90
CA VAL A 182 4.09 15.61 3.80
C VAL A 182 5.09 15.82 2.66
N ARG A 183 4.62 16.34 1.52
CA ARG A 183 5.53 16.65 0.42
C ARG A 183 6.58 17.67 0.85
N ASP A 184 6.18 18.69 1.57
CA ASP A 184 7.10 19.71 2.05
C ASP A 184 8.12 19.12 3.01
N TYR A 185 7.69 18.26 3.90
CA TYR A 185 8.60 17.58 4.82
C TYR A 185 9.65 16.76 4.07
N LYS A 186 9.22 16.02 3.04
CA LYS A 186 10.13 15.17 2.27
C LYS A 186 11.19 15.96 1.50
N LYS A 187 10.90 17.21 1.17
CA LYS A 187 11.85 18.07 0.46
C LYS A 187 12.86 18.71 1.37
N ALA A 188 12.56 18.80 2.65
CA ALA A 188 13.39 19.50 3.63
C ALA A 188 14.71 18.78 3.89
#